data_d0552bfaa6b4c3f0d5c1b811c32553bc
#
_entry.id   d0552bfaa6b4c3f0d5c1b811c32553bc
#
_cell.length_a   1.000
_cell.length_b   1.000
_cell.length_c   1.000
_cell.angle_alpha   90.00
_cell.angle_beta   90.00
_cell.angle_gamma   90.00
#
_symmetry.space_group_name_H-M   'P 1'
#
loop_
_entity.id
_entity.type
_entity.pdbx_description
1 polymer ?
#
loop_
_entity_poly.entity_id
_entity_poly.type
_entity_poly.pdbx_seq_one_letter_code
_entity_poly.pdbx_strand_id
1 'polypeptide(L)'
;MAGDAKALVSQFLQAWQRERDHKIKICLFGQPGAGKSSLINELAGQRVARVSQATDTTRQAQIVECPDVIYVDLPGYDTSLFPENAYFSAFNPLQYDLFLCVFAGKLHEADVEFFGKIARTGRVCLFVRNKCDGLYDPSCSREELEEKITRDVHHLVGPREQVVFTSCRRNRPAAERGIPELERAMGALLPEAQRDRFFRHAKAYTEEALLVKRKAAERSLKKFMVLAAANGLNPVIGMDAALDSQILKSLYQAIREAFGVSEKEVQPEGPSSQVVKKLAEGVTGERVTKGLTWLLRKKASGKVAKVIPVVGGAAVMGFNAGSMYFLGEKYIDACWEYALERLQAEIQMGEP
;
A
#
# COMPACT_ATOMS: atom_id res chain seq x y z
N MET A 1 -35.69 -14.78 0.59
CA MET A 1 -34.53 -14.96 1.50
C MET A 1 -33.24 -15.45 0.79
N ALA A 2 -33.23 -16.54 0.02
CA ALA A 2 -32.03 -17.01 -0.68
C ALA A 2 -31.57 -16.06 -1.82
N GLY A 3 -32.52 -15.47 -2.56
CA GLY A 3 -32.25 -14.48 -3.60
C GLY A 3 -31.63 -13.19 -3.05
N ASP A 4 -32.04 -12.77 -1.86
CA ASP A 4 -31.56 -11.55 -1.22
C ASP A 4 -30.11 -11.67 -0.75
N ALA A 5 -29.71 -12.83 -0.21
CA ALA A 5 -28.34 -13.09 0.22
C ALA A 5 -27.35 -13.08 -0.97
N LYS A 6 -27.74 -13.70 -2.10
CA LYS A 6 -26.94 -13.72 -3.32
C LYS A 6 -26.76 -12.31 -3.91
N ALA A 7 -27.85 -11.53 -3.92
CA ALA A 7 -27.81 -10.14 -4.37
C ALA A 7 -26.91 -9.31 -3.46
N LEU A 8 -26.99 -9.47 -2.14
CA LEU A 8 -26.13 -8.77 -1.17
C LEU A 8 -24.65 -9.10 -1.37
N VAL A 9 -24.30 -10.38 -1.54
CA VAL A 9 -22.91 -10.82 -1.81
C VAL A 9 -22.40 -10.23 -3.11
N SER A 10 -23.22 -10.28 -4.18
CA SER A 10 -22.84 -9.70 -5.48
C SER A 10 -22.65 -8.18 -5.40
N GLN A 11 -23.52 -7.47 -4.69
CA GLN A 11 -23.39 -6.02 -4.45
C GLN A 11 -22.12 -5.69 -3.66
N PHE A 12 -21.81 -6.46 -2.62
CA PHE A 12 -20.57 -6.26 -1.86
C PHE A 12 -19.34 -6.49 -2.73
N LEU A 13 -19.27 -7.58 -3.50
CA LEU A 13 -18.13 -7.85 -4.37
C LEU A 13 -17.94 -6.75 -5.42
N GLN A 14 -19.03 -6.22 -5.98
CA GLN A 14 -18.98 -5.10 -6.91
C GLN A 14 -18.52 -3.81 -6.22
N ALA A 15 -19.04 -3.50 -5.01
CA ALA A 15 -18.60 -2.35 -4.24
C ALA A 15 -17.13 -2.46 -3.87
N TRP A 16 -16.68 -3.65 -3.44
CA TRP A 16 -15.28 -3.91 -3.11
C TRP A 16 -14.36 -3.76 -4.34
N GLN A 17 -14.77 -4.22 -5.53
CA GLN A 17 -14.04 -3.98 -6.77
C GLN A 17 -13.96 -2.48 -7.12
N ARG A 18 -15.07 -1.75 -7.02
CA ARG A 18 -15.10 -0.29 -7.28
C ARG A 18 -14.21 0.49 -6.30
N GLU A 19 -14.19 0.11 -5.03
CA GLU A 19 -13.27 0.71 -4.06
C GLU A 19 -11.81 0.51 -4.45
N ARG A 20 -11.45 -0.61 -5.07
CA ARG A 20 -10.10 -0.91 -5.54
C ARG A 20 -9.71 -0.07 -6.76
N ASP A 21 -10.67 0.31 -7.60
CA ASP A 21 -10.42 1.14 -8.78
C ASP A 21 -10.09 2.60 -8.41
N HIS A 22 -10.39 3.04 -7.17
CA HIS A 22 -10.04 4.38 -6.68
C HIS A 22 -8.63 4.40 -6.11
N LYS A 23 -7.65 4.65 -6.98
CA LYS A 23 -6.24 4.79 -6.58
C LYS A 23 -6.00 6.12 -5.87
N ILE A 24 -5.15 6.10 -4.85
CA ILE A 24 -4.68 7.29 -4.14
C ILE A 24 -3.71 8.03 -5.06
N LYS A 25 -3.92 9.32 -5.29
CA LYS A 25 -3.06 10.13 -6.13
C LYS A 25 -2.15 11.02 -5.29
N ILE A 26 -0.86 10.75 -5.35
CA ILE A 26 0.19 11.45 -4.63
C ILE A 26 1.04 12.24 -5.62
N CYS A 27 1.10 13.54 -5.42
CA CYS A 27 1.78 14.47 -6.30
C CYS A 27 3.12 14.91 -5.68
N LEU A 28 4.21 14.80 -6.39
CA LEU A 28 5.52 15.29 -5.99
C LEU A 28 5.85 16.57 -6.77
N PHE A 29 6.25 17.61 -6.07
CA PHE A 29 6.74 18.86 -6.63
C PHE A 29 8.00 19.32 -5.89
N GLY A 30 8.63 20.38 -6.36
CA GLY A 30 9.86 20.97 -5.76
C GLY A 30 11.00 21.01 -6.74
N GLN A 31 12.16 21.37 -6.24
CA GLN A 31 13.35 21.75 -7.00
C GLN A 31 13.78 20.72 -8.04
N PRO A 32 14.26 21.16 -9.22
CA PRO A 32 14.99 20.30 -10.13
C PRO A 32 16.19 19.65 -9.41
N GLY A 33 16.39 18.36 -9.64
CA GLY A 33 17.48 17.62 -9.01
C GLY A 33 17.28 17.27 -7.52
N ALA A 34 16.19 17.63 -6.86
CA ALA A 34 15.90 17.26 -5.46
C ALA A 34 15.70 15.75 -5.25
N GLY A 35 15.50 14.98 -6.33
CA GLY A 35 15.38 13.52 -6.29
C GLY A 35 13.95 13.02 -6.23
N LYS A 36 12.97 13.78 -6.74
CA LYS A 36 11.55 13.37 -6.83
C LYS A 36 11.36 11.99 -7.48
N SER A 37 11.89 11.82 -8.69
CA SER A 37 11.80 10.54 -9.42
C SER A 37 12.52 9.39 -8.70
N SER A 38 13.63 9.68 -7.99
CA SER A 38 14.30 8.68 -7.14
C SER A 38 13.44 8.28 -5.96
N LEU A 39 12.75 9.24 -5.33
CA LEU A 39 11.84 9.00 -4.22
C LEU A 39 10.63 8.18 -4.66
N ILE A 40 10.07 8.47 -5.83
CA ILE A 40 8.99 7.65 -6.44
C ILE A 40 9.46 6.21 -6.62
N ASN A 41 10.67 5.98 -7.14
CA ASN A 41 11.21 4.64 -7.32
C ASN A 41 11.41 3.88 -5.99
N GLU A 42 11.75 4.58 -4.92
CA GLU A 42 11.81 3.97 -3.57
C GLU A 42 10.42 3.60 -3.09
N LEU A 43 9.45 4.53 -3.13
CA LEU A 43 8.07 4.31 -2.68
C LEU A 43 7.32 3.28 -3.53
N ALA A 44 7.52 3.27 -4.85
CA ALA A 44 6.93 2.29 -5.77
C ALA A 44 7.60 0.90 -5.68
N GLY A 45 8.77 0.83 -5.05
CA GLY A 45 9.51 -0.42 -4.91
C GLY A 45 10.13 -0.98 -6.17
N GLN A 46 10.14 -0.22 -7.27
CA GLN A 46 10.67 -0.63 -8.57
C GLN A 46 11.19 0.60 -9.34
N ARG A 47 12.11 0.37 -10.27
CA ARG A 47 12.64 1.44 -11.12
C ARG A 47 11.68 1.72 -12.30
N VAL A 48 10.66 2.51 -12.06
CA VAL A 48 9.64 2.88 -13.08
C VAL A 48 9.73 4.34 -13.49
N ALA A 49 10.11 5.25 -12.57
CA ALA A 49 10.34 6.64 -12.91
C ALA A 49 11.72 6.84 -13.53
N ARG A 50 11.80 7.67 -14.58
CA ARG A 50 13.08 8.00 -15.22
C ARG A 50 13.87 8.92 -14.30
N VAL A 51 15.07 8.49 -13.91
CA VAL A 51 16.01 9.29 -13.14
C VAL A 51 17.12 9.76 -14.08
N SER A 52 17.35 11.06 -14.16
CA SER A 52 18.48 11.65 -14.90
C SER A 52 19.26 12.58 -13.98
N GLN A 53 20.57 12.67 -14.21
CA GLN A 53 21.44 13.64 -13.55
C GLN A 53 21.47 15.01 -14.23
N ALA A 54 20.90 15.15 -15.43
CA ALA A 54 20.78 16.43 -16.09
C ALA A 54 19.66 17.27 -15.47
N THR A 55 19.90 18.53 -15.24
CA THR A 55 18.90 19.52 -14.83
C THR A 55 17.79 19.64 -15.88
N ASP A 56 16.55 19.84 -15.44
CA ASP A 56 15.36 20.04 -16.29
C ASP A 56 14.93 18.86 -17.17
N THR A 57 15.09 17.63 -16.68
CA THR A 57 14.69 16.42 -17.45
C THR A 57 13.20 16.13 -17.45
N THR A 58 12.44 16.62 -16.49
CA THR A 58 10.99 16.42 -16.42
C THR A 58 10.28 17.55 -17.17
N ARG A 59 10.10 17.38 -18.48
CA ARG A 59 9.37 18.34 -19.33
C ARG A 59 7.86 18.14 -19.35
N GLN A 60 7.39 17.01 -18.83
CA GLN A 60 5.98 16.65 -18.68
C GLN A 60 5.81 15.91 -17.38
N ALA A 61 4.61 15.97 -16.76
CA ALA A 61 4.30 15.16 -15.59
C ALA A 61 4.54 13.67 -15.89
N GLN A 62 5.34 13.01 -15.06
CA GLN A 62 5.53 11.57 -15.14
C GLN A 62 4.54 10.88 -14.21
N ILE A 63 3.75 9.95 -14.74
CA ILE A 63 2.78 9.18 -13.98
C ILE A 63 3.34 7.78 -13.75
N VAL A 64 3.42 7.37 -12.51
CA VAL A 64 3.82 6.03 -12.08
C VAL A 64 2.64 5.37 -11.40
N GLU A 65 2.05 4.40 -12.08
CA GLU A 65 0.92 3.65 -11.57
C GLU A 65 1.36 2.42 -10.80
N CYS A 66 0.91 2.34 -9.54
CA CYS A 66 0.99 1.17 -8.69
C CYS A 66 -0.42 0.60 -8.43
N PRO A 67 -0.57 -0.56 -7.81
CA PRO A 67 -1.88 -1.17 -7.59
C PRO A 67 -2.90 -0.25 -6.90
N ASP A 68 -2.54 0.38 -5.79
CA ASP A 68 -3.42 1.22 -4.97
C ASP A 68 -3.08 2.72 -5.01
N VAL A 69 -1.92 3.09 -5.60
CA VAL A 69 -1.37 4.45 -5.57
C VAL A 69 -0.90 4.87 -6.96
N ILE A 70 -1.14 6.12 -7.30
CA ILE A 70 -0.57 6.79 -8.47
C ILE A 70 0.36 7.88 -7.96
N TYR A 71 1.64 7.79 -8.30
CA TYR A 71 2.60 8.86 -8.07
C TYR A 71 2.71 9.73 -9.32
N VAL A 72 2.68 11.05 -9.12
CA VAL A 72 2.81 12.02 -10.19
C VAL A 72 4.01 12.93 -9.90
N ASP A 73 5.05 12.83 -10.72
CA ASP A 73 6.23 13.71 -10.68
C ASP A 73 5.95 14.95 -11.53
N LEU A 74 5.71 16.08 -10.86
CA LEU A 74 5.50 17.34 -11.58
C LEU A 74 6.85 17.93 -12.05
N PRO A 75 6.89 18.57 -13.23
CA PRO A 75 8.02 19.38 -13.63
C PRO A 75 8.24 20.52 -12.64
N GLY A 76 9.43 21.12 -12.64
CA GLY A 76 9.74 22.25 -11.75
C GLY A 76 8.76 23.40 -11.97
N TYR A 77 8.24 23.92 -10.86
CA TYR A 77 7.37 25.12 -10.84
C TYR A 77 8.19 26.37 -11.17
N ASP A 78 7.57 27.32 -11.86
CA ASP A 78 8.17 28.60 -12.25
C ASP A 78 9.50 28.47 -13.00
N THR A 79 9.57 27.49 -13.90
CA THR A 79 10.66 27.35 -14.86
C THR A 79 10.31 28.07 -16.16
N SER A 80 11.33 28.34 -17.00
CA SER A 80 11.12 28.91 -18.34
C SER A 80 10.16 28.10 -19.22
N LEU A 81 9.99 26.80 -18.89
CA LEU A 81 9.12 25.87 -19.62
C LEU A 81 7.68 25.87 -19.05
N PHE A 82 7.51 26.21 -17.76
CA PHE A 82 6.23 26.20 -17.05
C PHE A 82 6.08 27.45 -16.20
N PRO A 83 5.71 28.59 -16.81
CA PRO A 83 5.44 29.81 -16.07
C PRO A 83 4.20 29.62 -15.19
N GLU A 84 4.16 30.35 -14.07
CA GLU A 84 3.18 30.22 -12.99
C GLU A 84 1.73 30.14 -13.48
N ASN A 85 1.32 31.03 -14.36
CA ASN A 85 -0.07 31.14 -14.84
C ASN A 85 -0.54 29.93 -15.65
N ALA A 86 0.37 29.23 -16.34
CA ALA A 86 0.04 28.04 -17.14
C ALA A 86 0.07 26.77 -16.28
N TYR A 87 0.82 26.76 -15.18
CA TYR A 87 1.06 25.57 -14.38
C TYR A 87 -0.23 25.05 -13.73
N PHE A 88 -1.00 25.90 -13.05
CA PHE A 88 -2.24 25.51 -12.39
C PHE A 88 -3.39 25.18 -13.32
N SER A 89 -3.40 25.71 -14.54
CA SER A 89 -4.37 25.29 -15.55
C SER A 89 -4.05 23.89 -16.08
N ALA A 90 -2.77 23.51 -16.10
CA ALA A 90 -2.33 22.18 -16.53
C ALA A 90 -2.43 21.13 -15.39
N PHE A 91 -2.23 21.53 -14.14
CA PHE A 91 -2.15 20.62 -12.99
C PHE A 91 -3.16 21.01 -11.90
N ASN A 92 -4.42 20.59 -12.07
CA ASN A 92 -5.48 20.87 -11.10
C ASN A 92 -5.18 20.19 -9.74
N PRO A 93 -4.94 20.96 -8.64
CA PRO A 93 -4.61 20.39 -7.33
C PRO A 93 -5.70 19.52 -6.74
N LEU A 94 -6.96 19.76 -7.08
CA LEU A 94 -8.11 19.02 -6.52
C LEU A 94 -8.15 17.54 -6.92
N GLN A 95 -7.40 17.15 -7.94
CA GLN A 95 -7.34 15.74 -8.37
C GLN A 95 -6.37 14.88 -7.55
N TYR A 96 -5.57 15.47 -6.65
CA TYR A 96 -4.59 14.77 -5.82
C TYR A 96 -5.05 14.69 -4.37
N ASP A 97 -4.69 13.60 -3.70
CA ASP A 97 -5.05 13.34 -2.30
C ASP A 97 -3.98 13.85 -1.34
N LEU A 98 -2.71 13.83 -1.74
CA LEU A 98 -1.56 14.26 -0.95
C LEU A 98 -0.50 14.89 -1.86
N PHE A 99 0.17 15.92 -1.34
CA PHE A 99 1.32 16.54 -1.98
C PHE A 99 2.60 16.30 -1.17
N LEU A 100 3.71 16.06 -1.88
CA LEU A 100 5.05 16.00 -1.32
C LEU A 100 5.90 17.12 -1.92
N CYS A 101 6.30 18.09 -1.09
CA CYS A 101 7.29 19.09 -1.47
C CYS A 101 8.69 18.53 -1.24
N VAL A 102 9.38 18.14 -2.31
CA VAL A 102 10.71 17.50 -2.22
C VAL A 102 11.81 18.50 -2.50
N PHE A 103 12.70 18.69 -1.53
CA PHE A 103 13.83 19.62 -1.63
C PHE A 103 15.13 18.98 -1.14
N ALA A 104 16.28 19.48 -1.61
CA ALA A 104 17.61 18.94 -1.26
C ALA A 104 18.58 20.01 -0.71
N GLY A 105 18.21 21.27 -0.75
CA GLY A 105 18.91 22.41 -0.18
C GLY A 105 18.00 23.20 0.75
N LYS A 106 17.97 24.52 0.60
CA LYS A 106 16.94 25.38 1.17
C LYS A 106 15.67 25.33 0.31
N LEU A 107 14.51 25.56 0.91
CA LEU A 107 13.30 25.77 0.15
C LEU A 107 13.46 27.03 -0.73
N HIS A 108 13.02 26.94 -1.97
CA HIS A 108 12.98 28.10 -2.87
C HIS A 108 11.65 28.84 -2.68
N GLU A 109 11.65 30.12 -2.98
CA GLU A 109 10.46 30.96 -2.92
C GLU A 109 9.32 30.40 -3.77
N ALA A 110 9.63 29.89 -4.97
CA ALA A 110 8.69 29.22 -5.86
C ALA A 110 8.02 27.99 -5.21
N ASP A 111 8.76 27.19 -4.43
CA ASP A 111 8.19 26.03 -3.71
C ASP A 111 7.21 26.47 -2.63
N VAL A 112 7.56 27.55 -1.89
CA VAL A 112 6.69 28.14 -0.85
C VAL A 112 5.42 28.74 -1.45
N GLU A 113 5.55 29.42 -2.57
CA GLU A 113 4.40 29.99 -3.28
C GLU A 113 3.46 28.91 -3.82
N PHE A 114 4.01 27.85 -4.40
CA PHE A 114 3.23 26.71 -4.87
C PHE A 114 2.51 26.01 -3.72
N PHE A 115 3.20 25.80 -2.59
CA PHE A 115 2.58 25.28 -1.37
C PHE A 115 1.41 26.16 -0.92
N GLY A 116 1.59 27.50 -0.88
CA GLY A 116 0.54 28.44 -0.48
C GLY A 116 -0.72 28.32 -1.35
N LYS A 117 -0.56 28.02 -2.64
CA LYS A 117 -1.69 27.77 -3.55
C LYS A 117 -2.38 26.43 -3.26
N ILE A 118 -1.60 25.36 -2.99
CA ILE A 118 -2.15 24.06 -2.59
C ILE A 118 -2.93 24.19 -1.28
N ALA A 119 -2.36 24.84 -0.26
CA ALA A 119 -2.97 25.01 1.05
C ALA A 119 -4.33 25.72 0.98
N ARG A 120 -4.48 26.72 0.09
CA ARG A 120 -5.77 27.40 -0.16
C ARG A 120 -6.85 26.47 -0.70
N THR A 121 -6.49 25.34 -1.31
CA THR A 121 -7.46 24.33 -1.78
C THR A 121 -7.88 23.36 -0.67
N GLY A 122 -7.34 23.48 0.54
CA GLY A 122 -7.57 22.56 1.65
C GLY A 122 -6.85 21.20 1.48
N ARG A 123 -5.93 21.09 0.52
CA ARG A 123 -5.13 19.88 0.32
C ARG A 123 -3.93 19.86 1.26
N VAL A 124 -3.58 18.65 1.71
CA VAL A 124 -2.45 18.44 2.63
C VAL A 124 -1.14 18.31 1.87
N CYS A 125 -0.07 18.84 2.46
CA CYS A 125 1.27 18.78 1.93
C CYS A 125 2.22 18.29 3.01
N LEU A 126 3.20 17.46 2.63
CA LEU A 126 4.28 16.98 3.46
C LEU A 126 5.61 17.48 2.86
N PHE A 127 6.47 18.06 3.68
CA PHE A 127 7.78 18.53 3.25
C PHE A 127 8.81 17.42 3.41
N VAL A 128 9.53 17.11 2.33
CA VAL A 128 10.51 16.02 2.30
C VAL A 128 11.89 16.57 1.99
N ARG A 129 12.75 16.66 3.00
CA ARG A 129 14.17 16.96 2.85
C ARG A 129 14.89 15.71 2.40
N ASN A 130 15.15 15.62 1.10
CA ASN A 130 15.82 14.46 0.51
C ASN A 130 17.35 14.66 0.44
N LYS A 131 18.09 13.61 0.05
CA LYS A 131 19.57 13.55 -0.03
C LYS A 131 20.25 13.78 1.30
N CYS A 132 19.65 13.28 2.37
CA CYS A 132 20.19 13.44 3.72
C CYS A 132 21.43 12.61 4.02
N ASP A 133 21.84 11.71 3.12
CA ASP A 133 23.13 11.03 3.16
C ASP A 133 24.34 11.98 3.07
N GLY A 134 24.17 13.13 2.45
CA GLY A 134 25.18 14.19 2.37
C GLY A 134 24.97 15.34 3.35
N LEU A 135 24.03 15.22 4.30
CA LEU A 135 23.76 16.27 5.28
C LEU A 135 24.79 16.23 6.41
N TYR A 136 25.66 17.22 6.43
CA TYR A 136 26.72 17.34 7.39
C TYR A 136 27.04 18.82 7.70
N ASP A 137 27.24 19.14 8.99
CA ASP A 137 27.72 20.41 9.48
C ASP A 137 28.72 20.10 10.60
N PRO A 138 30.00 20.54 10.50
CA PRO A 138 31.03 20.24 11.51
C PRO A 138 30.76 20.91 12.87
N SER A 139 29.82 21.87 12.93
CA SER A 139 29.54 22.66 14.12
C SER A 139 28.37 22.12 14.98
N CYS A 140 27.65 21.13 14.51
CA CYS A 140 26.51 20.60 15.23
C CYS A 140 26.23 19.11 14.92
N SER A 141 25.46 18.45 15.78
CA SER A 141 25.00 17.08 15.54
C SER A 141 24.04 17.00 14.35
N ARG A 142 23.78 15.78 13.91
CA ARG A 142 22.80 15.51 12.86
C ARG A 142 21.39 15.97 13.27
N GLU A 143 21.02 15.68 14.49
CA GLU A 143 19.71 16.02 15.07
C GLU A 143 19.54 17.54 15.17
N GLU A 144 20.56 18.25 15.65
CA GLU A 144 20.53 19.72 15.72
C GLU A 144 20.43 20.36 14.33
N LEU A 145 21.06 19.75 13.32
CA LEU A 145 20.98 20.22 11.95
C LEU A 145 19.59 20.00 11.35
N GLU A 146 18.98 18.85 11.62
CA GLU A 146 17.60 18.53 11.21
C GLU A 146 16.60 19.48 11.88
N GLU A 147 16.79 19.81 13.16
CA GLU A 147 15.98 20.81 13.87
C GLU A 147 16.15 22.22 13.29
N LYS A 148 17.36 22.63 12.92
CA LYS A 148 17.60 23.91 12.25
C LYS A 148 16.83 23.97 10.93
N ILE A 149 16.95 22.94 10.09
CA ILE A 149 16.27 22.87 8.79
C ILE A 149 14.75 22.90 9.00
N THR A 150 14.24 22.16 9.98
CA THR A 150 12.81 22.15 10.30
C THR A 150 12.31 23.53 10.71
N ARG A 151 13.07 24.24 11.55
CA ARG A 151 12.76 25.64 11.93
C ARG A 151 12.74 26.58 10.74
N ASP A 152 13.73 26.46 9.83
CA ASP A 152 13.78 27.28 8.63
C ASP A 152 12.56 27.04 7.72
N VAL A 153 12.15 25.78 7.56
CA VAL A 153 10.92 25.42 6.83
C VAL A 153 9.70 26.03 7.52
N HIS A 154 9.58 25.88 8.84
CA HIS A 154 8.46 26.42 9.61
C HIS A 154 8.32 27.94 9.53
N HIS A 155 9.45 28.66 9.44
CA HIS A 155 9.44 30.11 9.22
C HIS A 155 8.82 30.50 7.88
N LEU A 156 8.97 29.66 6.86
CA LEU A 156 8.48 29.95 5.51
C LEU A 156 7.04 29.49 5.27
N VAL A 157 6.64 28.34 5.83
CA VAL A 157 5.37 27.70 5.50
C VAL A 157 4.41 27.53 6.69
N GLY A 158 4.90 27.77 7.90
CA GLY A 158 4.13 27.67 9.13
C GLY A 158 4.53 26.47 10.02
N PRO A 159 4.30 26.59 11.34
CA PRO A 159 4.81 25.64 12.34
C PRO A 159 4.02 24.31 12.40
N ARG A 160 2.94 24.18 11.65
CA ARG A 160 2.11 22.96 11.62
C ARG A 160 2.54 21.98 10.53
N GLU A 161 3.39 22.43 9.61
CA GLU A 161 3.80 21.61 8.47
C GLU A 161 4.86 20.60 8.90
N GLN A 162 4.64 19.34 8.52
CA GLN A 162 5.56 18.27 8.87
C GLN A 162 6.73 18.20 7.89
N VAL A 163 7.94 18.02 8.43
CA VAL A 163 9.17 17.82 7.65
C VAL A 163 9.71 16.42 7.91
N VAL A 164 10.00 15.69 6.84
CA VAL A 164 10.59 14.34 6.91
C VAL A 164 11.91 14.33 6.16
N PHE A 165 12.90 13.68 6.75
CA PHE A 165 14.26 13.60 6.21
C PHE A 165 14.47 12.24 5.54
N THR A 166 14.90 12.24 4.26
CA THR A 166 15.06 11.00 3.48
C THR A 166 16.36 10.95 2.69
N SER A 167 16.77 9.73 2.34
CA SER A 167 17.80 9.46 1.36
C SER A 167 17.37 8.32 0.43
N CYS A 168 17.52 8.51 -0.87
CA CYS A 168 17.28 7.46 -1.87
C CYS A 168 18.55 6.69 -2.23
N ARG A 169 19.67 6.97 -1.55
CA ARG A 169 20.94 6.31 -1.79
C ARG A 169 20.98 4.96 -1.07
N ARG A 170 21.11 3.88 -1.85
CA ARG A 170 21.01 2.50 -1.36
C ARG A 170 22.31 1.96 -0.73
N ASN A 171 23.09 2.81 -0.09
CA ASN A 171 24.28 2.43 0.68
C ASN A 171 23.99 2.11 2.15
N ARG A 172 22.72 2.20 2.57
CA ARG A 172 22.22 1.88 3.91
C ARG A 172 20.85 1.22 3.81
N PRO A 173 20.42 0.44 4.82
CA PRO A 173 19.07 -0.09 4.89
C PRO A 173 18.01 1.01 4.77
N ALA A 174 16.86 0.69 4.20
CA ALA A 174 15.77 1.65 4.02
C ALA A 174 15.29 2.25 5.36
N ALA A 175 15.34 1.47 6.44
CA ALA A 175 15.00 1.91 7.79
C ALA A 175 15.86 3.10 8.26
N GLU A 176 17.13 3.16 7.86
CA GLU A 176 18.04 4.25 8.21
C GLU A 176 17.98 5.45 7.24
N ARG A 177 17.20 5.31 6.16
CA ARG A 177 17.08 6.32 5.10
C ARG A 177 15.83 7.19 5.22
N GLY A 178 15.08 7.09 6.34
CA GLY A 178 13.86 7.85 6.59
C GLY A 178 12.67 7.49 5.69
N ILE A 179 12.76 6.40 4.92
CA ILE A 179 11.66 5.97 4.03
C ILE A 179 10.45 5.44 4.83
N PRO A 180 10.62 4.62 5.88
CA PRO A 180 9.50 4.19 6.72
C PRO A 180 8.82 5.36 7.45
N GLU A 181 9.59 6.37 7.88
CA GLU A 181 9.09 7.60 8.50
C GLU A 181 8.22 8.38 7.52
N LEU A 182 8.69 8.50 6.26
CA LEU A 182 7.93 9.14 5.19
C LEU A 182 6.61 8.41 4.91
N GLU A 183 6.63 7.09 4.76
CA GLU A 183 5.40 6.30 4.55
C GLU A 183 4.43 6.44 5.72
N ARG A 184 4.93 6.45 6.96
CA ARG A 184 4.12 6.65 8.17
C ARG A 184 3.48 8.03 8.20
N ALA A 185 4.26 9.07 7.88
CA ALA A 185 3.77 10.45 7.81
C ALA A 185 2.72 10.63 6.70
N MET A 186 2.96 10.08 5.51
CA MET A 186 2.00 10.08 4.41
C MET A 186 0.68 9.39 4.81
N GLY A 187 0.77 8.21 5.41
CA GLY A 187 -0.41 7.48 5.88
C GLY A 187 -1.19 8.23 6.97
N ALA A 188 -0.51 8.97 7.86
CA ALA A 188 -1.16 9.75 8.91
C ALA A 188 -1.97 10.93 8.33
N LEU A 189 -1.54 11.51 7.22
CA LEU A 189 -2.22 12.63 6.56
C LEU A 189 -3.40 12.21 5.68
N LEU A 190 -3.47 10.94 5.29
CA LEU A 190 -4.56 10.42 4.46
C LEU A 190 -5.81 10.14 5.32
N PRO A 191 -7.03 10.35 4.78
CA PRO A 191 -8.28 9.92 5.40
C PRO A 191 -8.24 8.43 5.76
N GLU A 192 -8.94 8.03 6.82
CA GLU A 192 -8.92 6.65 7.33
C GLU A 192 -9.24 5.61 6.25
N ALA A 193 -10.23 5.89 5.39
CA ALA A 193 -10.61 5.01 4.29
C ALA A 193 -9.49 4.78 3.26
N GLN A 194 -8.61 5.76 3.07
CA GLN A 194 -7.48 5.69 2.14
C GLN A 194 -6.21 5.16 2.83
N ARG A 195 -6.08 5.37 4.14
CA ARG A 195 -4.91 4.96 4.93
C ARG A 195 -4.62 3.47 4.84
N ASP A 196 -5.62 2.64 5.04
CA ASP A 196 -5.47 1.17 4.95
C ASP A 196 -5.05 0.75 3.53
N ARG A 197 -5.54 1.42 2.50
CA ARG A 197 -5.18 1.19 1.11
C ARG A 197 -3.74 1.62 0.83
N PHE A 198 -3.34 2.77 1.33
CA PHE A 198 -1.96 3.24 1.23
C PHE A 198 -0.97 2.26 1.87
N PHE A 199 -1.23 1.83 3.11
CA PHE A 199 -0.34 0.88 3.80
C PHE A 199 -0.32 -0.51 3.19
N ARG A 200 -1.34 -0.93 2.46
CA ARG A 200 -1.27 -2.17 1.65
C ARG A 200 -0.23 -2.07 0.55
N HIS A 201 -0.14 -0.90 -0.08
CA HIS A 201 0.82 -0.64 -1.16
C HIS A 201 2.24 -0.37 -0.62
N ALA A 202 2.36 0.36 0.49
CA ALA A 202 3.64 0.74 1.07
C ALA A 202 4.53 -0.49 1.31
N LYS A 203 5.82 -0.38 1.01
CA LYS A 203 6.79 -1.44 1.30
C LYS A 203 6.92 -1.63 2.81
N ALA A 204 7.02 -2.88 3.25
CA ALA A 204 7.37 -3.17 4.63
C ALA A 204 8.90 -3.19 4.75
N TYR A 205 9.46 -2.14 5.30
CA TYR A 205 10.89 -2.05 5.60
C TYR A 205 11.25 -2.48 7.03
N THR A 206 10.24 -2.78 7.86
CA THR A 206 10.39 -3.23 9.25
C THR A 206 9.35 -4.31 9.57
N GLU A 207 9.63 -5.13 10.60
CA GLU A 207 8.64 -6.09 11.09
C GLU A 207 7.37 -5.40 11.60
N GLU A 208 7.48 -4.21 12.20
CA GLU A 208 6.32 -3.43 12.65
C GLU A 208 5.42 -3.03 11.48
N ALA A 209 6.00 -2.63 10.34
CA ALA A 209 5.24 -2.36 9.12
C ALA A 209 4.56 -3.64 8.59
N LEU A 210 5.22 -4.79 8.69
CA LEU A 210 4.60 -6.09 8.36
C LEU A 210 3.43 -6.42 9.29
N LEU A 211 3.52 -6.12 10.60
CA LEU A 211 2.40 -6.30 11.54
C LEU A 211 1.18 -5.44 11.19
N VAL A 212 1.40 -4.21 10.71
CA VAL A 212 0.30 -3.36 10.21
C VAL A 212 -0.38 -4.00 9.00
N LYS A 213 0.40 -4.55 8.06
CA LYS A 213 -0.09 -5.29 6.90
C LYS A 213 -0.87 -6.54 7.31
N ARG A 214 -0.38 -7.31 8.28
CA ARG A 214 -1.09 -8.47 8.84
C ARG A 214 -2.45 -8.08 9.42
N LYS A 215 -2.51 -7.02 10.21
CA LYS A 215 -3.78 -6.51 10.76
C LYS A 215 -4.77 -6.07 9.67
N ALA A 216 -4.29 -5.51 8.56
CA ALA A 216 -5.13 -5.17 7.42
C ALA A 216 -5.69 -6.42 6.71
N ALA A 217 -4.87 -7.47 6.56
CA ALA A 217 -5.30 -8.77 6.03
C ALA A 217 -6.35 -9.44 6.93
N GLU A 218 -6.16 -9.43 8.25
CA GLU A 218 -7.11 -9.95 9.24
C GLU A 218 -8.45 -9.19 9.22
N ARG A 219 -8.44 -7.87 9.03
CA ARG A 219 -9.67 -7.09 8.84
C ARG A 219 -10.41 -7.50 7.56
N SER A 220 -9.68 -7.74 6.47
CA SER A 220 -10.24 -8.27 5.24
C SER A 220 -10.86 -9.65 5.46
N LEU A 221 -10.15 -10.55 6.15
CA LEU A 221 -10.66 -11.87 6.49
C LEU A 221 -12.00 -11.79 7.25
N LYS A 222 -12.11 -10.93 8.26
CA LYS A 222 -13.36 -10.75 9.03
C LYS A 222 -14.52 -10.28 8.14
N LYS A 223 -14.29 -9.35 7.21
CA LYS A 223 -15.30 -8.89 6.25
C LYS A 223 -15.79 -10.04 5.36
N PHE A 224 -14.88 -10.84 4.82
CA PHE A 224 -15.22 -11.97 3.96
C PHE A 224 -15.85 -13.15 4.72
N MET A 225 -15.53 -13.32 6.01
CA MET A 225 -16.24 -14.28 6.88
C MET A 225 -17.72 -13.94 7.04
N VAL A 226 -18.06 -12.66 7.23
CA VAL A 226 -19.46 -12.21 7.31
C VAL A 226 -20.19 -12.50 6.00
N LEU A 227 -19.55 -12.29 4.86
CA LEU A 227 -20.09 -12.64 3.55
C LEU A 227 -20.31 -14.13 3.38
N ALA A 228 -19.34 -14.95 3.76
CA ALA A 228 -19.46 -16.41 3.69
C ALA A 228 -20.56 -16.92 4.62
N ALA A 229 -20.74 -16.31 5.80
CA ALA A 229 -21.83 -16.61 6.72
C ALA A 229 -23.19 -16.26 6.09
N ALA A 230 -23.32 -15.10 5.44
CA ALA A 230 -24.52 -14.67 4.75
C ALA A 230 -24.88 -15.61 3.58
N ASN A 231 -23.88 -16.09 2.82
CA ASN A 231 -24.10 -17.07 1.75
C ASN A 231 -24.51 -18.45 2.30
N GLY A 232 -24.03 -18.83 3.49
CA GLY A 232 -24.38 -20.07 4.19
C GLY A 232 -25.81 -20.16 4.72
N LEU A 233 -26.59 -19.07 4.64
CA LEU A 233 -28.05 -19.09 4.92
C LEU A 233 -28.86 -19.84 3.86
N ASN A 234 -28.24 -20.23 2.76
CA ASN A 234 -28.93 -21.02 1.73
C ASN A 234 -29.06 -22.48 2.21
N PRO A 235 -30.30 -23.06 2.29
CA PRO A 235 -30.49 -24.37 2.87
C PRO A 235 -29.94 -25.54 2.03
N VAL A 236 -29.47 -25.26 0.80
CA VAL A 236 -28.96 -26.28 -0.12
C VAL A 236 -27.42 -26.20 -0.16
N ILE A 237 -26.78 -27.12 0.55
CA ILE A 237 -25.33 -27.28 0.58
C ILE A 237 -24.85 -27.63 -0.82
N GLY A 238 -23.99 -26.76 -1.39
CA GLY A 238 -23.30 -27.03 -2.67
C GLY A 238 -23.95 -26.42 -3.92
N MET A 239 -25.09 -25.71 -3.82
CA MET A 239 -25.71 -25.05 -4.98
C MET A 239 -24.96 -23.76 -5.43
N ASP A 240 -24.11 -23.18 -4.60
CA ASP A 240 -23.35 -21.97 -4.92
C ASP A 240 -21.83 -22.15 -4.79
N ALA A 241 -21.31 -23.32 -5.18
CA ALA A 241 -19.86 -23.58 -5.19
C ALA A 241 -19.07 -22.54 -6.03
N ALA A 242 -19.71 -21.98 -7.06
CA ALA A 242 -19.12 -20.89 -7.87
C ALA A 242 -19.00 -19.60 -7.06
N LEU A 243 -20.01 -19.24 -6.26
CA LEU A 243 -20.01 -18.03 -5.43
C LEU A 243 -19.03 -18.16 -4.25
N ASP A 244 -19.00 -19.31 -3.58
CA ASP A 244 -18.04 -19.62 -2.52
C ASP A 244 -16.60 -19.56 -3.06
N SER A 245 -16.36 -20.08 -4.26
CA SER A 245 -15.06 -19.99 -4.94
C SER A 245 -14.69 -18.54 -5.25
N GLN A 246 -15.65 -17.73 -5.68
CA GLN A 246 -15.44 -16.31 -5.97
C GLN A 246 -15.12 -15.52 -4.69
N ILE A 247 -15.86 -15.75 -3.61
CA ILE A 247 -15.61 -15.14 -2.29
C ILE A 247 -14.19 -15.48 -1.82
N LEU A 248 -13.79 -16.75 -1.88
CA LEU A 248 -12.46 -17.19 -1.44
C LEU A 248 -11.34 -16.64 -2.31
N LYS A 249 -11.51 -16.59 -3.64
CA LYS A 249 -10.54 -15.95 -4.54
C LYS A 249 -10.36 -14.47 -4.22
N SER A 250 -11.47 -13.76 -3.99
CA SER A 250 -11.45 -12.34 -3.62
C SER A 250 -10.79 -12.11 -2.26
N LEU A 251 -11.02 -13.01 -1.28
CA LEU A 251 -10.31 -12.98 0.01
C LEU A 251 -8.81 -13.16 -0.17
N TYR A 252 -8.37 -14.19 -0.90
CA TYR A 252 -6.95 -14.44 -1.13
C TYR A 252 -6.27 -13.27 -1.86
N GLN A 253 -6.98 -12.67 -2.82
CA GLN A 253 -6.50 -11.47 -3.48
C GLN A 253 -6.37 -10.30 -2.49
N ALA A 254 -7.37 -10.06 -1.64
CA ALA A 254 -7.31 -9.01 -0.62
C ALA A 254 -6.17 -9.23 0.38
N ILE A 255 -5.89 -10.48 0.77
CA ILE A 255 -4.77 -10.82 1.65
C ILE A 255 -3.43 -10.55 0.96
N ARG A 256 -3.22 -11.03 -0.28
CA ARG A 256 -1.99 -10.76 -1.03
C ARG A 256 -1.72 -9.27 -1.17
N GLU A 257 -2.74 -8.51 -1.55
CA GLU A 257 -2.64 -7.06 -1.69
C GLU A 257 -2.28 -6.37 -0.38
N ALA A 258 -2.81 -6.86 0.76
CA ALA A 258 -2.43 -6.35 2.07
C ALA A 258 -0.93 -6.49 2.34
N PHE A 259 -0.29 -7.55 1.85
CA PHE A 259 1.16 -7.75 1.96
C PHE A 259 1.97 -7.18 0.79
N GLY A 260 1.32 -6.59 -0.22
CA GLY A 260 1.98 -6.08 -1.42
C GLY A 260 2.53 -7.19 -2.33
N VAL A 261 1.89 -8.36 -2.32
CA VAL A 261 2.26 -9.52 -3.14
C VAL A 261 1.43 -9.54 -4.41
N SER A 262 2.08 -9.33 -5.54
CA SER A 262 1.42 -9.37 -6.85
C SER A 262 1.09 -10.78 -7.31
N GLU A 263 0.10 -10.93 -8.18
CA GLU A 263 -0.25 -12.23 -8.75
C GLU A 263 0.89 -12.84 -9.59
N LYS A 264 1.70 -11.98 -10.22
CA LYS A 264 2.86 -12.42 -11.03
C LYS A 264 3.96 -13.06 -10.17
N GLU A 265 4.14 -12.60 -8.94
CA GLU A 265 5.15 -13.14 -8.01
C GLU A 265 4.80 -14.54 -7.52
N VAL A 266 3.53 -14.92 -7.53
CA VAL A 266 3.05 -16.22 -7.06
C VAL A 266 2.75 -17.22 -8.20
N GLN A 267 3.15 -16.92 -9.44
CA GLN A 267 3.00 -17.86 -10.54
C GLN A 267 4.00 -19.03 -10.43
N PRO A 268 3.65 -20.25 -10.93
CA PRO A 268 4.48 -21.46 -10.79
C PRO A 268 5.88 -21.36 -11.39
N GLU A 269 6.12 -20.42 -12.29
CA GLU A 269 7.40 -20.18 -12.98
C GLU A 269 8.34 -19.24 -12.19
N GLY A 270 7.90 -18.76 -11.02
CA GLY A 270 8.67 -17.89 -10.13
C GLY A 270 9.67 -18.65 -9.27
N PRO A 271 10.47 -17.95 -8.44
CA PRO A 271 11.52 -18.56 -7.62
C PRO A 271 10.98 -19.69 -6.73
N SER A 272 11.76 -20.76 -6.62
CA SER A 272 11.39 -22.08 -6.11
C SER A 272 11.25 -22.19 -4.58
N SER A 273 10.89 -21.13 -3.86
CA SER A 273 10.65 -21.21 -2.42
C SER A 273 9.39 -22.04 -2.11
N GLN A 274 9.42 -22.82 -1.04
CA GLN A 274 8.24 -23.59 -0.59
C GLN A 274 7.07 -22.66 -0.26
N VAL A 275 7.36 -21.43 0.16
CA VAL A 275 6.38 -20.41 0.48
C VAL A 275 5.64 -19.93 -0.76
N VAL A 276 6.36 -19.68 -1.86
CA VAL A 276 5.75 -19.33 -3.16
C VAL A 276 4.83 -20.44 -3.66
N LYS A 277 5.19 -21.71 -3.47
CA LYS A 277 4.31 -22.83 -3.81
C LYS A 277 3.01 -22.83 -3.00
N LYS A 278 3.06 -22.55 -1.69
CA LYS A 278 1.85 -22.40 -0.84
C LYS A 278 0.97 -21.26 -1.33
N LEU A 279 1.56 -20.12 -1.71
CA LEU A 279 0.83 -18.97 -2.24
C LEU A 279 0.19 -19.27 -3.61
N ALA A 280 0.93 -19.93 -4.51
CA ALA A 280 0.42 -20.36 -5.81
C ALA A 280 -0.75 -21.35 -5.67
N GLU A 281 -0.76 -22.17 -4.63
CA GLU A 281 -1.89 -23.06 -4.33
C GLU A 281 -3.20 -22.32 -4.05
N GLY A 282 -3.15 -21.13 -3.44
CA GLY A 282 -4.31 -20.28 -3.23
C GLY A 282 -4.79 -19.53 -4.48
N VAL A 283 -3.99 -19.44 -5.54
CA VAL A 283 -4.35 -18.69 -6.78
C VAL A 283 -5.10 -19.56 -7.77
N THR A 284 -4.77 -20.87 -7.85
CA THR A 284 -5.39 -21.76 -8.84
C THR A 284 -6.80 -22.19 -8.41
N GLY A 285 -7.83 -21.83 -9.21
CA GLY A 285 -9.23 -22.13 -8.93
C GLY A 285 -9.53 -23.64 -8.73
N GLU A 286 -8.72 -24.52 -9.33
CA GLU A 286 -8.83 -25.96 -9.19
C GLU A 286 -8.47 -26.46 -7.77
N ARG A 287 -7.45 -25.85 -7.14
CA ARG A 287 -7.03 -26.21 -5.77
C ARG A 287 -7.91 -25.58 -4.70
N VAL A 288 -8.46 -24.39 -4.95
CA VAL A 288 -9.51 -23.79 -4.12
C VAL A 288 -10.72 -24.73 -4.07
N THR A 289 -11.15 -25.26 -5.23
CA THR A 289 -12.26 -26.22 -5.32
C THR A 289 -11.89 -27.55 -4.63
N LYS A 290 -10.67 -28.04 -4.78
CA LYS A 290 -10.18 -29.24 -4.07
C LYS A 290 -10.11 -29.03 -2.56
N GLY A 291 -9.65 -27.86 -2.09
CA GLY A 291 -9.66 -27.49 -0.67
C GLY A 291 -11.05 -27.45 -0.06
N LEU A 292 -12.01 -26.82 -0.75
CA LEU A 292 -13.40 -26.81 -0.35
C LEU A 292 -14.02 -28.24 -0.36
N THR A 293 -13.74 -29.03 -1.40
CA THR A 293 -14.22 -30.42 -1.51
C THR A 293 -13.61 -31.30 -0.41
N TRP A 294 -12.34 -31.13 -0.07
CA TRP A 294 -11.70 -31.83 1.04
C TRP A 294 -12.33 -31.47 2.38
N LEU A 295 -12.59 -30.19 2.64
CA LEU A 295 -13.29 -29.71 3.83
C LEU A 295 -14.72 -30.29 3.93
N LEU A 296 -15.45 -30.32 2.82
CA LEU A 296 -16.79 -30.91 2.75
C LEU A 296 -16.76 -32.43 3.03
N ARG A 297 -15.78 -33.16 2.49
CA ARG A 297 -15.58 -34.61 2.78
C ARG A 297 -15.21 -34.85 4.25
N LYS A 298 -14.37 -33.99 4.85
CA LYS A 298 -14.01 -34.09 6.28
C LYS A 298 -15.19 -33.80 7.19
N LYS A 299 -16.13 -32.93 6.79
CA LYS A 299 -17.39 -32.68 7.49
C LYS A 299 -18.25 -33.95 7.53
N ALA A 300 -18.38 -34.67 6.41
CA ALA A 300 -19.14 -35.93 6.35
C ALA A 300 -18.57 -37.01 7.30
N SER A 301 -17.29 -36.94 7.65
CA SER A 301 -16.62 -37.88 8.58
C SER A 301 -16.70 -37.46 10.06
N GLY A 302 -17.40 -36.39 10.44
CA GLY A 302 -17.59 -35.94 11.81
C GLY A 302 -16.35 -35.39 12.53
N LYS A 303 -15.16 -35.34 11.87
CA LYS A 303 -13.89 -34.97 12.51
C LYS A 303 -13.62 -33.46 12.56
N VAL A 304 -14.39 -32.65 11.87
CA VAL A 304 -14.18 -31.18 11.78
C VAL A 304 -14.94 -30.38 12.84
N ALA A 305 -15.94 -30.98 13.48
CA ALA A 305 -16.79 -30.32 14.49
C ALA A 305 -16.00 -29.80 15.74
N LYS A 306 -14.79 -30.31 15.99
CA LYS A 306 -13.95 -29.93 17.14
C LYS A 306 -12.98 -28.74 16.91
N VAL A 307 -12.84 -28.27 15.67
CA VAL A 307 -11.83 -27.25 15.29
C VAL A 307 -12.46 -25.89 15.00
N ILE A 308 -13.78 -25.79 14.92
CA ILE A 308 -14.46 -24.52 14.61
C ILE A 308 -15.04 -23.95 15.88
N PRO A 309 -14.67 -22.73 16.31
CA PRO A 309 -15.32 -22.07 17.44
C PRO A 309 -16.79 -21.89 17.12
N VAL A 310 -17.66 -22.51 17.90
CA VAL A 310 -19.12 -22.35 17.82
C VAL A 310 -19.48 -21.00 18.39
N VAL A 311 -19.69 -20.01 17.53
CA VAL A 311 -20.33 -18.76 17.92
C VAL A 311 -21.81 -18.87 17.55
N GLY A 312 -22.60 -19.20 18.55
CA GLY A 312 -24.03 -19.00 18.65
C GLY A 312 -24.93 -19.43 17.48
N GLY A 313 -25.49 -20.61 17.50
CA GLY A 313 -26.89 -20.86 17.12
C GLY A 313 -27.21 -21.30 15.69
N ALA A 314 -26.26 -21.31 14.72
CA ALA A 314 -26.58 -21.80 13.35
C ALA A 314 -25.41 -22.63 12.78
N ALA A 315 -25.48 -23.93 12.93
CA ALA A 315 -24.42 -24.87 12.53
C ALA A 315 -24.01 -24.83 11.06
N VAL A 316 -24.86 -24.36 10.16
CA VAL A 316 -24.58 -24.24 8.71
C VAL A 316 -23.89 -22.91 8.39
N MET A 317 -24.32 -21.80 8.99
CA MET A 317 -23.65 -20.50 8.86
C MET A 317 -22.23 -20.56 9.43
N GLY A 318 -22.05 -21.25 10.56
CA GLY A 318 -20.75 -21.43 11.21
C GLY A 318 -19.76 -22.24 10.38
N PHE A 319 -20.22 -23.12 9.48
CA PHE A 319 -19.30 -23.92 8.65
C PHE A 319 -18.63 -23.09 7.55
N ASN A 320 -19.38 -22.28 6.81
CA ASN A 320 -18.80 -21.48 5.74
C ASN A 320 -17.87 -20.38 6.29
N ALA A 321 -18.29 -19.71 7.37
CA ALA A 321 -17.45 -18.74 8.05
C ALA A 321 -16.21 -19.38 8.69
N GLY A 322 -16.34 -20.54 9.33
CA GLY A 322 -15.23 -21.26 9.94
C GLY A 322 -14.23 -21.81 8.93
N SER A 323 -14.71 -22.31 7.78
CA SER A 323 -13.86 -22.76 6.67
C SER A 323 -13.11 -21.59 6.05
N MET A 324 -13.79 -20.46 5.86
CA MET A 324 -13.21 -19.22 5.35
C MET A 324 -12.15 -18.68 6.30
N TYR A 325 -12.40 -18.70 7.62
CA TYR A 325 -11.45 -18.31 8.64
C TYR A 325 -10.19 -19.18 8.57
N PHE A 326 -10.34 -20.52 8.61
CA PHE A 326 -9.22 -21.44 8.57
C PHE A 326 -8.35 -21.28 7.31
N LEU A 327 -8.98 -21.18 6.15
CA LEU A 327 -8.27 -21.00 4.88
C LEU A 327 -7.62 -19.62 4.79
N GLY A 328 -8.30 -18.58 5.24
CA GLY A 328 -7.80 -17.21 5.27
C GLY A 328 -6.61 -17.04 6.21
N GLU A 329 -6.65 -17.58 7.44
CA GLU A 329 -5.52 -17.56 8.38
C GLU A 329 -4.29 -18.26 7.81
N LYS A 330 -4.47 -19.44 7.22
CA LYS A 330 -3.37 -20.16 6.55
C LYS A 330 -2.74 -19.36 5.41
N TYR A 331 -3.56 -18.61 4.70
CA TYR A 331 -3.08 -17.79 3.60
C TYR A 331 -2.41 -16.50 4.10
N ILE A 332 -2.90 -15.91 5.19
CA ILE A 332 -2.25 -14.79 5.90
C ILE A 332 -0.86 -15.22 6.38
N ASP A 333 -0.75 -16.39 7.02
CA ASP A 333 0.54 -16.92 7.50
C ASP A 333 1.53 -17.13 6.33
N ALA A 334 1.07 -17.67 5.21
CA ALA A 334 1.91 -17.87 4.03
C ALA A 334 2.37 -16.52 3.41
N CYS A 335 1.48 -15.52 3.33
CA CYS A 335 1.86 -14.18 2.86
C CYS A 335 2.81 -13.47 3.83
N TRP A 336 2.65 -13.68 5.13
CA TRP A 336 3.54 -13.17 6.17
C TRP A 336 4.94 -13.79 6.03
N GLU A 337 5.05 -15.13 5.95
CA GLU A 337 6.32 -15.82 5.74
C GLU A 337 7.06 -15.29 4.50
N TYR A 338 6.35 -15.15 3.38
CA TYR A 338 6.92 -14.61 2.14
C TYR A 338 7.40 -13.16 2.28
N ALA A 339 6.60 -12.31 2.91
CA ALA A 339 6.96 -10.91 3.12
C ALA A 339 8.16 -10.76 4.08
N LEU A 340 8.27 -11.65 5.07
CA LEU A 340 9.40 -11.69 5.99
C LEU A 340 10.68 -12.15 5.29
N GLU A 341 10.62 -13.18 4.43
CA GLU A 341 11.75 -13.61 3.61
C GLU A 341 12.27 -12.45 2.71
N ARG A 342 11.36 -11.69 2.09
CA ARG A 342 11.73 -10.52 1.29
C ARG A 342 12.39 -9.43 2.12
N LEU A 343 11.86 -9.13 3.30
CA LEU A 343 12.44 -8.15 4.21
C LEU A 343 13.85 -8.54 4.63
N GLN A 344 14.07 -9.81 5.01
CA GLN A 344 15.39 -10.33 5.38
C GLN A 344 16.39 -10.27 4.22
N ALA A 345 15.96 -10.61 3.02
CA ALA A 345 16.81 -10.53 1.82
C ALA A 345 17.20 -9.06 1.50
N GLU A 346 16.30 -8.10 1.69
CA GLU A 346 16.61 -6.67 1.50
C GLU A 346 17.58 -6.13 2.57
N ILE A 347 17.48 -6.60 3.81
CA ILE A 347 18.42 -6.26 4.89
C ILE A 347 19.81 -6.82 4.56
N GLN A 348 19.92 -8.07 4.15
CA GLN A 348 21.21 -8.70 3.80
C GLN A 348 21.87 -8.07 2.58
N MET A 349 21.12 -7.61 1.58
CA MET A 349 21.67 -6.90 0.41
C MET A 349 22.10 -5.46 0.73
N GLY A 350 21.71 -4.91 1.87
CA GLY A 350 22.11 -3.59 2.36
C GLY A 350 23.31 -3.61 3.30
N GLU A 351 23.82 -4.77 3.69
CA GLU A 351 25.09 -4.89 4.40
C GLU A 351 26.25 -4.77 3.41
N PRO A 352 27.31 -3.94 3.72
CA PRO A 352 28.42 -3.65 2.81
C PRO A 352 29.33 -4.85 2.57
#